data_e51196e787f4daf5fb3bd0e972851094
#
_entry.id   e51196e787f4daf5fb3bd0e972851094
#
_cell.length_a   1.000
_cell.length_b   1.000
_cell.length_c   1.000
_cell.angle_alpha   90.00
_cell.angle_beta   90.00
_cell.angle_gamma   90.00
#
_symmetry.space_group_name_H-M   'P 1'
#
loop_
_entity.id
_entity.type
_entity.pdbx_description
1 polymer ?
#
loop_
_entity_poly.entity_id
_entity_poly.type
_entity_poly.pdbx_seq_one_letter_code
_entity_poly.pdbx_strand_id
1 'polypeptide(L)'
;MLKIDELFDLSHSLASDYLSSFDYPWQALTGIKELIISLGSKLDMSSYNEIVPQVWIHKTAVVASTAFFGSPCIIGENAEIRHCAFIRGSALVGKNCVIGNSVELKNVILFDEVQTHHYNNKGNSILGYK
;
A
#
# COMPACT_ATOMS: atom_id res chain seq x y z
N MET A 1 -14.83 -12.44 17.89
CA MET A 1 -14.32 -11.67 16.74
C MET A 1 -12.82 -11.82 16.65
N LEU A 2 -12.29 -11.99 15.44
CA LEU A 2 -10.87 -12.18 15.24
C LEU A 2 -10.11 -10.88 15.40
N LYS A 3 -8.94 -10.94 16.00
CA LYS A 3 -8.03 -9.80 16.11
C LYS A 3 -7.18 -9.68 14.84
N ILE A 4 -6.55 -8.51 14.67
CA ILE A 4 -5.76 -8.25 13.46
C ILE A 4 -4.66 -9.29 13.26
N ASP A 5 -3.93 -9.64 14.33
CA ASP A 5 -2.84 -10.62 14.24
C ASP A 5 -3.33 -12.04 13.93
N GLU A 6 -4.63 -12.30 14.07
CA GLU A 6 -5.22 -13.58 13.71
C GLU A 6 -5.71 -13.59 12.25
N LEU A 7 -5.96 -12.41 11.67
CA LEU A 7 -6.51 -12.29 10.32
C LEU A 7 -5.44 -12.16 9.24
N PHE A 8 -4.31 -11.53 9.58
CA PHE A 8 -3.28 -11.20 8.61
C PHE A 8 -1.92 -11.69 9.08
N ASP A 9 -1.09 -12.03 8.11
CA ASP A 9 0.33 -12.29 8.41
C ASP A 9 1.05 -10.94 8.42
N LEU A 10 1.15 -10.35 9.59
CA LEU A 10 1.67 -9.00 9.74
C LEU A 10 3.15 -8.88 9.37
N SER A 11 3.87 -10.01 9.33
CA SER A 11 5.30 -9.99 8.97
C SER A 11 5.53 -9.63 7.50
N HIS A 12 4.50 -9.67 6.69
CA HIS A 12 4.59 -9.37 5.25
C HIS A 12 4.20 -7.94 4.91
N SER A 13 4.11 -7.04 5.91
CA SER A 13 3.68 -5.67 5.66
C SER A 13 4.57 -4.67 6.38
N LEU A 14 4.84 -3.54 5.72
CA LEU A 14 5.49 -2.39 6.35
C LEU A 14 4.62 -1.80 7.46
N ALA A 15 3.34 -2.12 7.46
CA ALA A 15 2.37 -1.62 8.44
C ALA A 15 2.21 -2.55 9.64
N SER A 16 3.03 -3.61 9.76
CA SER A 16 2.82 -4.61 10.81
C SER A 16 2.79 -4.02 12.21
N ASP A 17 3.69 -3.08 12.51
CA ASP A 17 3.73 -2.45 13.85
C ASP A 17 2.48 -1.63 14.11
N TYR A 18 1.99 -0.92 13.10
CA TYR A 18 0.79 -0.12 13.22
C TYR A 18 -0.43 -0.99 13.47
N LEU A 19 -0.59 -2.03 12.62
CA LEU A 19 -1.77 -2.88 12.70
C LEU A 19 -1.81 -3.69 13.99
N SER A 20 -0.66 -4.10 14.50
CA SER A 20 -0.62 -4.87 15.75
C SER A 20 -1.00 -4.01 16.96
N SER A 21 -1.07 -2.69 16.82
CA SER A 21 -1.54 -1.81 17.90
C SER A 21 -3.06 -1.77 18.03
N PHE A 22 -3.80 -2.40 17.10
CA PHE A 22 -5.26 -2.43 17.12
C PHE A 22 -5.76 -3.86 17.35
N ASP A 23 -6.89 -4.00 18.03
CA ASP A 23 -7.50 -5.31 18.25
C ASP A 23 -8.28 -5.78 17.02
N TYR A 24 -8.85 -4.86 16.25
CA TYR A 24 -9.74 -5.19 15.13
C TYR A 24 -9.38 -4.39 13.89
N PRO A 25 -9.50 -5.00 12.69
CA PRO A 25 -9.06 -4.34 11.45
C PRO A 25 -9.70 -2.99 11.17
N TRP A 26 -10.99 -2.83 11.44
CA TRP A 26 -11.68 -1.57 11.11
C TRP A 26 -11.16 -0.40 11.92
N GLN A 27 -10.52 -0.64 13.06
CA GLN A 27 -9.96 0.44 13.87
C GLN A 27 -8.79 1.14 13.18
N ALA A 28 -8.12 0.44 12.27
CA ALA A 28 -6.95 0.98 11.59
C ALA A 28 -7.30 1.86 10.39
N LEU A 29 -8.51 1.76 9.86
CA LEU A 29 -8.85 2.42 8.59
C LEU A 29 -8.80 3.94 8.66
N THR A 30 -9.11 4.54 9.82
CA THR A 30 -9.18 5.98 9.95
C THR A 30 -7.79 6.64 10.05
N GLY A 31 -6.74 5.86 10.31
CA GLY A 31 -5.39 6.40 10.50
C GLY A 31 -4.42 6.07 9.36
N ILE A 32 -4.93 5.57 8.22
CA ILE A 32 -4.04 5.11 7.15
C ILE A 32 -3.17 6.25 6.60
N LYS A 33 -3.75 7.43 6.41
CA LYS A 33 -3.00 8.57 5.88
C LYS A 33 -1.81 8.92 6.76
N GLU A 34 -2.04 9.08 8.07
CA GLU A 34 -0.98 9.42 9.01
C GLU A 34 0.05 8.31 9.14
N LEU A 35 -0.40 7.06 9.06
CA LEU A 35 0.51 5.92 9.05
C LEU A 35 1.48 6.02 7.87
N ILE A 36 0.97 6.27 6.67
CA ILE A 36 1.79 6.30 5.47
C ILE A 36 2.79 7.45 5.55
N ILE A 37 2.37 8.61 6.02
CA ILE A 37 3.27 9.75 6.17
C ILE A 37 4.37 9.42 7.17
N SER A 38 4.01 8.81 8.30
CA SER A 38 4.98 8.42 9.32
C SER A 38 5.98 7.38 8.80
N LEU A 39 5.48 6.34 8.12
CA LEU A 39 6.34 5.31 7.55
C LEU A 39 7.25 5.88 6.47
N GLY A 40 6.70 6.76 5.61
CA GLY A 40 7.47 7.35 4.53
C GLY A 40 8.67 8.14 5.03
N SER A 41 8.50 8.86 6.13
CA SER A 41 9.60 9.63 6.72
C SER A 41 10.71 8.75 7.29
N LYS A 42 10.45 7.46 7.48
CA LYS A 42 11.42 6.50 8.05
C LYS A 42 11.99 5.55 7.01
N LEU A 43 11.57 5.66 5.75
CA LEU A 43 12.05 4.76 4.70
C LEU A 43 13.53 4.98 4.41
N ASP A 44 14.20 3.91 4.02
CA ASP A 44 15.59 3.97 3.58
C ASP A 44 15.63 4.59 2.17
N MET A 45 16.08 5.83 2.08
CA MET A 45 16.10 6.56 0.81
C MET A 45 17.16 6.03 -0.16
N SER A 46 17.99 5.08 0.25
CA SER A 46 18.84 4.36 -0.70
C SER A 46 18.03 3.32 -1.49
N SER A 47 16.85 2.95 -1.00
CA SER A 47 15.98 1.95 -1.63
C SER A 47 14.71 2.54 -2.23
N TYR A 48 14.33 3.74 -1.83
CA TYR A 48 13.09 4.39 -2.28
C TYR A 48 13.38 5.72 -2.95
N ASN A 49 12.54 6.08 -3.91
CA ASN A 49 12.52 7.40 -4.51
C ASN A 49 11.26 8.14 -4.11
N GLU A 50 11.39 9.36 -3.63
CA GLU A 50 10.23 10.24 -3.40
C GLU A 50 10.03 11.04 -4.67
N ILE A 51 9.17 10.54 -5.58
CA ILE A 51 9.02 11.10 -6.92
C ILE A 51 8.29 12.45 -6.93
N VAL A 52 7.35 12.63 -5.99
CA VAL A 52 6.74 13.92 -5.66
C VAL A 52 6.54 13.90 -4.16
N PRO A 53 6.22 15.03 -3.51
CA PRO A 53 6.10 15.03 -2.05
C PRO A 53 5.17 13.95 -1.54
N GLN A 54 5.66 13.13 -0.62
CA GLN A 54 4.92 12.05 0.05
C GLN A 54 4.45 10.93 -0.88
N VAL A 55 5.12 10.73 -2.03
CA VAL A 55 4.90 9.57 -2.90
C VAL A 55 6.23 8.83 -3.01
N TRP A 56 6.36 7.71 -2.28
CA TRP A 56 7.59 6.95 -2.18
C TRP A 56 7.45 5.64 -2.95
N ILE A 57 8.33 5.42 -3.92
CA ILE A 57 8.30 4.22 -4.75
C ILE A 57 9.64 3.50 -4.63
N HIS A 58 9.59 2.22 -4.29
CA HIS A 58 10.80 1.41 -4.20
C HIS A 58 11.48 1.36 -5.57
N LYS A 59 12.81 1.39 -5.56
CA LYS A 59 13.58 1.44 -6.80
C LYS A 59 13.41 0.22 -7.69
N THR A 60 13.00 -0.91 -7.11
CA THR A 60 12.75 -2.15 -7.87
C THR A 60 11.33 -2.26 -8.39
N ALA A 61 10.42 -1.36 -8.00
CA ALA A 61 9.05 -1.42 -8.48
C ALA A 61 8.99 -1.11 -9.96
N VAL A 62 8.09 -1.80 -10.67
CA VAL A 62 7.87 -1.61 -12.10
C VAL A 62 6.58 -0.81 -12.27
N VAL A 63 6.69 0.41 -12.80
CA VAL A 63 5.57 1.34 -12.84
C VAL A 63 5.32 1.78 -14.27
N ALA A 64 4.09 1.58 -14.75
CA ALA A 64 3.69 2.03 -16.07
C ALA A 64 3.69 3.56 -16.11
N SER A 65 4.13 4.14 -17.24
CA SER A 65 4.20 5.59 -17.39
C SER A 65 2.82 6.26 -17.35
N THR A 66 1.77 5.50 -17.56
CA THR A 66 0.39 6.00 -17.54
C THR A 66 -0.26 5.92 -16.15
N ALA A 67 0.42 5.38 -15.16
CA ALA A 67 -0.12 5.31 -13.81
C ALA A 67 -0.08 6.70 -13.16
N PHE A 68 -1.10 7.00 -12.35
CA PHE A 68 -1.18 8.24 -11.59
C PHE A 68 -0.99 7.96 -10.10
N PHE A 69 -0.24 8.84 -9.43
CA PHE A 69 0.00 8.71 -7.99
C PHE A 69 -0.40 9.98 -7.26
N GLY A 70 -1.37 9.86 -6.36
CA GLY A 70 -1.68 10.92 -5.40
C GLY A 70 -1.02 10.64 -4.06
N SER A 71 -0.77 11.69 -3.28
CA SER A 71 -0.13 11.56 -1.98
C SER A 71 -1.15 11.36 -0.85
N PRO A 72 -0.74 10.73 0.25
CA PRO A 72 0.50 10.01 0.44
C PRO A 72 0.39 8.58 -0.09
N CYS A 73 1.48 8.02 -0.60
CA CYS A 73 1.49 6.60 -0.93
C CYS A 73 2.89 6.02 -0.83
N ILE A 74 2.96 4.72 -0.56
CA ILE A 74 4.20 3.95 -0.55
C ILE A 74 4.00 2.74 -1.43
N ILE A 75 4.90 2.55 -2.39
CA ILE A 75 4.89 1.40 -3.30
C ILE A 75 6.11 0.55 -2.96
N GLY A 76 5.86 -0.68 -2.56
CA GLY A 76 6.89 -1.55 -2.00
C GLY A 76 7.78 -2.22 -3.03
N GLU A 77 8.74 -3.00 -2.52
CA GLU A 77 9.75 -3.68 -3.30
C GLU A 77 9.11 -4.63 -4.32
N ASN A 78 9.59 -4.59 -5.55
CA ASN A 78 9.13 -5.46 -6.65
C ASN A 78 7.65 -5.38 -6.94
N ALA A 79 6.96 -4.35 -6.47
CA ALA A 79 5.55 -4.17 -6.83
C ALA A 79 5.44 -3.79 -8.31
N GLU A 80 4.34 -4.19 -8.92
CA GLU A 80 4.06 -3.87 -10.32
C GLU A 80 2.79 -3.01 -10.39
N ILE A 81 2.92 -1.83 -10.98
CA ILE A 81 1.80 -0.89 -11.14
C ILE A 81 1.54 -0.77 -12.63
N ARG A 82 0.41 -1.31 -13.07
CA ARG A 82 0.14 -1.49 -14.50
C ARG A 82 -0.55 -0.28 -15.11
N HIS A 83 -0.81 -0.39 -16.40
CA HIS A 83 -1.32 0.69 -17.26
C HIS A 83 -2.57 1.34 -16.66
N CYS A 84 -2.57 2.68 -16.62
CA CYS A 84 -3.70 3.47 -16.16
C CYS A 84 -4.17 3.17 -14.72
N ALA A 85 -3.33 2.55 -13.90
CA ALA A 85 -3.67 2.42 -12.48
C ALA A 85 -3.76 3.82 -11.86
N PHE A 86 -4.76 4.02 -11.00
CA PHE A 86 -5.01 5.31 -10.37
C PHE A 86 -4.87 5.15 -8.85
N ILE A 87 -3.70 5.52 -8.32
CA ILE A 87 -3.45 5.49 -6.88
C ILE A 87 -3.86 6.86 -6.35
N ARG A 88 -5.08 6.96 -5.82
CA ARG A 88 -5.64 8.26 -5.44
C ARG A 88 -5.01 8.85 -4.19
N GLY A 89 -4.40 8.01 -3.36
CA GLY A 89 -3.75 8.47 -2.16
C GLY A 89 -4.14 7.67 -0.94
N SER A 90 -3.41 7.88 0.16
CA SER A 90 -3.56 7.09 1.38
C SER A 90 -3.46 5.61 1.07
N ALA A 91 -2.47 5.23 0.26
CA ALA A 91 -2.29 3.85 -0.19
C ALA A 91 -0.93 3.33 0.23
N LEU A 92 -0.92 2.16 0.83
CA LEU A 92 0.30 1.42 1.15
C LEU A 92 0.25 0.10 0.38
N VAL A 93 1.18 -0.06 -0.57
CA VAL A 93 1.25 -1.25 -1.42
C VAL A 93 2.48 -2.04 -1.03
N GLY A 94 2.26 -3.26 -0.57
CA GLY A 94 3.33 -4.10 -0.05
C GLY A 94 4.23 -4.69 -1.12
N LYS A 95 5.18 -5.50 -0.66
CA LYS A 95 6.19 -6.15 -1.49
C LYS A 95 5.52 -7.13 -2.45
N ASN A 96 5.97 -7.16 -3.70
CA ASN A 96 5.52 -8.09 -4.74
C ASN A 96 4.03 -7.98 -5.08
N CYS A 97 3.37 -6.89 -4.71
CA CYS A 97 1.98 -6.68 -5.10
C CYS A 97 1.86 -6.38 -6.59
N VAL A 98 0.73 -6.75 -7.19
CA VAL A 98 0.43 -6.38 -8.57
C VAL A 98 -0.86 -5.57 -8.58
N ILE A 99 -0.78 -4.35 -9.08
CA ILE A 99 -1.93 -3.47 -9.25
C ILE A 99 -2.27 -3.50 -10.74
N GLY A 100 -3.41 -4.11 -11.05
CA GLY A 100 -3.82 -4.37 -12.44
C GLY A 100 -4.16 -3.11 -13.22
N ASN A 101 -4.45 -3.29 -14.51
CA ASN A 101 -4.78 -2.18 -15.41
C ASN A 101 -6.03 -1.47 -14.93
N SER A 102 -5.97 -0.14 -14.88
CA SER A 102 -7.12 0.72 -14.55
C SER A 102 -7.70 0.48 -13.16
N VAL A 103 -6.95 -0.16 -12.26
CA VAL A 103 -7.38 -0.32 -10.87
C VAL A 103 -7.27 1.02 -10.15
N GLU A 104 -8.25 1.32 -9.33
CA GLU A 104 -8.24 2.53 -8.48
C GLU A 104 -8.04 2.13 -7.02
N LEU A 105 -7.08 2.78 -6.35
CA LEU A 105 -6.79 2.56 -4.94
C LEU A 105 -6.96 3.85 -4.16
N LYS A 106 -7.65 3.77 -3.01
CA LYS A 106 -7.83 4.91 -2.12
C LYS A 106 -8.02 4.42 -0.69
N ASN A 107 -7.25 4.98 0.24
CA ASN A 107 -7.34 4.64 1.66
C ASN A 107 -7.26 3.14 1.89
N VAL A 108 -6.15 2.54 1.45
CA VAL A 108 -6.01 1.08 1.40
C VAL A 108 -4.63 0.66 1.86
N ILE A 109 -4.56 -0.46 2.55
CA ILE A 109 -3.32 -1.17 2.86
C ILE A 109 -3.39 -2.53 2.18
N LEU A 110 -2.43 -2.78 1.27
CA LEU A 110 -2.27 -4.08 0.64
C LEU A 110 -1.02 -4.72 1.22
N PHE A 111 -1.21 -5.84 1.91
CA PHE A 111 -0.07 -6.60 2.41
C PHE A 111 0.72 -7.20 1.25
N ASP A 112 1.89 -7.74 1.57
CA ASP A 112 2.77 -8.31 0.55
C ASP A 112 2.04 -9.37 -0.27
N GLU A 113 2.39 -9.47 -1.56
CA GLU A 113 1.92 -10.50 -2.50
C GLU A 113 0.45 -10.38 -2.93
N VAL A 114 -0.25 -9.30 -2.56
CA VAL A 114 -1.64 -9.12 -2.97
C VAL A 114 -1.70 -8.73 -4.45
N GLN A 115 -2.65 -9.32 -5.19
CA GLN A 115 -2.91 -8.97 -6.58
C GLN A 115 -4.31 -8.41 -6.73
N THR A 116 -4.43 -7.31 -7.46
CA THR A 116 -5.74 -6.73 -7.79
C THR A 116 -6.01 -6.93 -9.27
N HIS A 117 -7.26 -7.27 -9.61
CA HIS A 117 -7.66 -7.42 -10.99
C HIS A 117 -7.86 -6.04 -11.62
N HIS A 118 -7.67 -5.93 -12.94
CA HIS A 118 -7.87 -4.67 -13.62
C HIS A 118 -9.35 -4.23 -13.53
N TYR A 119 -9.57 -2.91 -13.65
CA TYR A 119 -10.89 -2.27 -13.54
C TYR A 119 -11.56 -2.43 -12.17
N ASN A 120 -10.84 -2.94 -11.16
CA ASN A 120 -11.35 -2.98 -9.81
C ASN A 120 -11.09 -1.66 -9.09
N ASN A 121 -11.99 -1.36 -8.15
CA ASN A 121 -11.85 -0.21 -7.27
C ASN A 121 -11.68 -0.72 -5.85
N LYS A 122 -10.54 -0.39 -5.21
CA LYS A 122 -10.26 -0.77 -3.84
C LYS A 122 -10.18 0.49 -3.00
N GLY A 123 -11.13 0.65 -2.09
CA GLY A 123 -11.15 1.78 -1.18
C GLY A 123 -11.50 1.35 0.23
N ASN A 124 -10.97 2.10 1.22
CA ASN A 124 -11.25 1.87 2.64
C ASN A 124 -11.08 0.41 3.04
N SER A 125 -9.98 -0.21 2.58
CA SER A 125 -9.78 -1.66 2.72
C SER A 125 -8.40 -1.98 3.24
N ILE A 126 -8.29 -3.12 3.91
CA ILE A 126 -7.02 -3.72 4.28
C ILE A 126 -7.06 -5.14 3.75
N LEU A 127 -6.19 -5.46 2.79
CA LEU A 127 -6.17 -6.77 2.13
C LEU A 127 -4.96 -7.56 2.61
N GLY A 128 -5.22 -8.78 3.06
CA GLY A 128 -4.21 -9.61 3.67
C GLY A 128 -3.29 -10.31 2.67
N TYR A 129 -2.24 -10.93 3.20
CA TYR A 129 -1.28 -11.70 2.42
C TYR A 129 -2.02 -12.84 1.70
N LYS A 130 -1.64 -13.02 0.45
CA LYS A 130 -2.30 -14.00 -0.38
C LYS A 130 -1.62 -15.35 -0.32
#